data_5bb2baf83011417660bc6154b4e89dd8
#
_entry.id   5bb2baf83011417660bc6154b4e89dd8
#
_cell.length_a   1.000
_cell.length_b   1.000
_cell.length_c   1.000
_cell.angle_alpha   90.00
_cell.angle_beta   90.00
_cell.angle_gamma   90.00
#
_symmetry.space_group_name_H-M   'P 1'
#
loop_
_entity.id
_entity.type
_entity.pdbx_description
1 polymer ?
#
loop_
_entity_poly.entity_id
_entity_poly.type
_entity_poly.pdbx_seq_one_letter_code
_entity_poly.pdbx_strand_id
1 'polypeptide(L)'
;MQKYTQNISYTMPLITNYSFNKFKLYLWNISETEKNLENGIVTNSLKLRLSKIKSEEFRKGILSVRHLMKVANIDEDDIYYSVDGAPNLKSGEHISISHSKNFSGIVISKNRIGIDIESFRKKILNISSKFLNKKEKFAIGEMDKLTLIWTAKESIYKAFRTAGISFSKQLYIYGINEKEKKAFGKLEYNNQSKLYEITYIKIGLNYITIANEKVD
;
A
#
# COMPACT_ATOMS: atom_id res chain seq x y z
N MET A 1 -8.67 -5.39 24.84
CA MET A 1 -9.69 -5.02 23.83
C MET A 1 -9.82 -3.50 23.85
N GLN A 2 -8.97 -2.77 23.10
CA GLN A 2 -9.06 -1.31 23.02
C GLN A 2 -9.98 -0.92 21.85
N LYS A 3 -11.04 -0.19 22.18
CA LYS A 3 -12.00 0.37 21.23
C LYS A 3 -11.32 1.47 20.40
N TYR A 4 -11.15 1.23 19.11
CA TYR A 4 -10.73 2.26 18.16
C TYR A 4 -11.98 2.96 17.60
N THR A 5 -12.46 3.94 18.34
CA THR A 5 -13.34 4.98 17.82
C THR A 5 -12.55 6.28 17.82
N GLN A 6 -11.93 6.64 16.68
CA GLN A 6 -11.39 7.98 16.50
C GLN A 6 -12.31 8.78 15.58
N ASN A 7 -12.85 9.86 16.12
CA ASN A 7 -13.46 10.94 15.36
C ASN A 7 -12.37 11.59 14.51
N ILE A 8 -12.43 11.39 13.18
CA ILE A 8 -11.51 12.00 12.24
C ILE A 8 -11.96 13.44 12.01
N SER A 9 -11.28 14.39 12.63
CA SER A 9 -11.39 15.81 12.31
C SER A 9 -10.53 16.13 11.09
N TYR A 10 -11.13 16.65 10.02
CA TYR A 10 -10.55 16.83 8.68
C TYR A 10 -9.68 18.11 8.51
N THR A 11 -8.89 18.55 9.47
CA THR A 11 -8.22 19.87 9.40
C THR A 11 -6.69 19.88 9.45
N MET A 12 -6.01 18.72 9.27
CA MET A 12 -4.53 18.68 9.06
C MET A 12 -4.15 17.48 8.19
N PRO A 13 -2.97 17.49 7.49
CA PRO A 13 -2.46 16.28 6.84
C PRO A 13 -2.40 15.19 7.91
N LEU A 14 -3.28 14.20 7.76
CA LEU A 14 -3.46 13.19 8.80
C LEU A 14 -2.22 12.30 8.82
N ILE A 15 -1.25 12.65 9.64
CA ILE A 15 -0.17 11.74 9.98
C ILE A 15 -0.75 10.75 10.97
N THR A 16 -1.21 9.62 10.49
CA THR A 16 -1.68 8.56 11.36
C THR A 16 -0.57 7.53 11.48
N ASN A 17 -0.06 7.38 12.68
CA ASN A 17 0.87 6.34 13.06
C ASN A 17 0.07 5.22 13.75
N TYR A 18 -0.14 4.11 13.05
CA TYR A 18 -0.75 2.92 13.62
C TYR A 18 0.34 1.93 13.98
N SER A 19 0.45 1.59 15.25
CA SER A 19 1.28 0.46 15.67
C SER A 19 0.38 -0.77 15.83
N PHE A 20 0.61 -1.75 15.00
CA PHE A 20 0.03 -3.09 15.11
C PHE A 20 1.09 -4.03 15.70
N ASN A 21 0.66 -5.13 16.33
CA ASN A 21 1.61 -6.08 16.91
C ASN A 21 2.69 -6.61 15.93
N LYS A 22 2.39 -6.57 14.62
CA LYS A 22 3.25 -7.14 13.57
C LYS A 22 3.92 -6.11 12.67
N PHE A 23 3.45 -4.87 12.64
CA PHE A 23 3.96 -3.82 11.74
C PHE A 23 3.59 -2.41 12.22
N LYS A 24 4.32 -1.42 11.70
CA LYS A 24 4.00 0.00 11.84
C LYS A 24 3.52 0.53 10.50
N LEU A 25 2.39 1.22 10.49
CA LEU A 25 1.79 1.86 9.32
C LEU A 25 1.78 3.37 9.51
N TYR A 26 2.29 4.11 8.53
CA TYR A 26 2.24 5.56 8.45
C TYR A 26 1.46 5.96 7.21
N LEU A 27 0.45 6.81 7.37
CA LEU A 27 -0.41 7.31 6.30
C LEU A 27 -0.39 8.83 6.26
N TRP A 28 -0.40 9.38 5.06
CA TRP A 28 -0.49 10.80 4.76
C TRP A 28 -1.68 11.07 3.86
N ASN A 29 -2.55 12.02 4.24
CA ASN A 29 -3.58 12.54 3.38
C ASN A 29 -3.00 13.72 2.58
N ILE A 30 -2.87 13.56 1.26
CA ILE A 30 -2.25 14.54 0.37
C ILE A 30 -3.27 15.64 0.06
N SER A 31 -3.33 16.66 0.89
CA SER A 31 -4.19 17.84 0.72
C SER A 31 -3.42 19.09 0.33
N GLU A 32 -2.10 19.09 0.50
CA GLU A 32 -1.23 20.24 0.27
C GLU A 32 -0.95 20.46 -1.22
N THR A 33 -0.48 21.68 -1.53
CA THR A 33 0.15 22.00 -2.83
C THR A 33 1.53 21.33 -2.92
N GLU A 34 2.02 21.10 -4.14
CA GLU A 34 3.37 20.56 -4.34
C GLU A 34 4.43 21.43 -3.65
N LYS A 35 4.32 22.77 -3.81
CA LYS A 35 5.23 23.73 -3.17
C LYS A 35 5.27 23.59 -1.63
N ASN A 36 4.14 23.33 -0.99
CA ASN A 36 4.10 23.14 0.46
C ASN A 36 4.74 21.81 0.87
N LEU A 37 4.53 20.74 0.07
CA LEU A 37 5.16 19.44 0.30
C LEU A 37 6.68 19.47 0.08
N GLU A 38 7.22 20.40 -0.71
CA GLU A 38 8.67 20.55 -0.90
C GLU A 38 9.40 21.07 0.35
N ASN A 39 8.70 21.78 1.24
CA ASN A 39 9.31 22.44 2.37
C ASN A 39 9.99 21.45 3.34
N GLY A 40 11.30 21.65 3.55
CA GLY A 40 12.08 20.92 4.55
C GLY A 40 12.45 19.48 4.21
N ILE A 41 12.19 19.03 2.94
CA ILE A 41 12.50 17.65 2.51
C ILE A 41 13.22 17.56 1.16
N VAL A 42 13.34 18.66 0.43
CA VAL A 42 13.87 18.63 -0.93
C VAL A 42 15.39 18.73 -0.94
N THR A 43 16.05 17.66 -1.37
CA THR A 43 17.49 17.61 -1.69
C THR A 43 17.72 17.88 -3.19
N ASN A 44 18.97 18.14 -3.59
CA ASN A 44 19.31 18.33 -5.01
C ASN A 44 19.02 17.07 -5.84
N SER A 45 19.25 15.88 -5.29
CA SER A 45 18.94 14.60 -5.92
C SER A 45 17.44 14.43 -6.14
N LEU A 46 16.64 14.78 -5.14
CA LEU A 46 15.18 14.73 -5.26
C LEU A 46 14.65 15.73 -6.29
N LYS A 47 15.17 16.97 -6.32
CA LYS A 47 14.82 17.96 -7.36
C LYS A 47 15.04 17.41 -8.76
N LEU A 48 16.22 16.82 -8.99
CA LEU A 48 16.54 16.23 -10.30
C LEU A 48 15.61 15.07 -10.67
N ARG A 49 15.20 14.26 -9.69
CA ARG A 49 14.21 13.19 -9.89
C ARG A 49 12.83 13.76 -10.24
N LEU A 50 12.35 14.73 -9.48
CA LEU A 50 11.03 15.34 -9.68
C LEU A 50 10.93 16.07 -11.02
N SER A 51 12.01 16.75 -11.49
CA SER A 51 12.01 17.45 -12.77
C SER A 51 11.76 16.56 -13.99
N LYS A 52 12.02 15.23 -13.86
CA LYS A 52 11.76 14.23 -14.92
C LYS A 52 10.32 13.72 -14.93
N ILE A 53 9.51 14.07 -13.94
CA ILE A 53 8.15 13.55 -13.75
C ILE A 53 7.14 14.61 -14.17
N LYS A 54 6.35 14.33 -15.19
CA LYS A 54 5.33 15.27 -15.73
C LYS A 54 4.11 15.39 -14.81
N SER A 55 3.68 14.32 -14.16
CA SER A 55 2.48 14.30 -13.33
C SER A 55 2.72 14.97 -11.98
N GLU A 56 2.03 16.07 -11.71
CA GLU A 56 2.02 16.74 -10.40
C GLU A 56 1.53 15.79 -9.30
N GLU A 57 0.46 15.02 -9.57
CA GLU A 57 -0.08 14.03 -8.65
C GLU A 57 1.01 13.01 -8.22
N PHE A 58 1.81 12.54 -9.18
CA PHE A 58 2.88 11.60 -8.90
C PHE A 58 4.03 12.25 -8.11
N ARG A 59 4.39 13.51 -8.42
CA ARG A 59 5.39 14.25 -7.66
C ARG A 59 4.94 14.50 -6.22
N LYS A 60 3.68 14.91 -6.00
CA LYS A 60 3.09 15.06 -4.66
C LYS A 60 3.12 13.74 -3.86
N GLY A 61 2.84 12.61 -4.53
CA GLY A 61 2.97 11.28 -3.94
C GLY A 61 4.38 11.00 -3.43
N ILE A 62 5.41 11.30 -4.24
CA ILE A 62 6.82 11.12 -3.83
C ILE A 62 7.17 12.02 -2.65
N LEU A 63 6.77 13.29 -2.70
CA LEU A 63 7.05 14.27 -1.65
C LEU A 63 6.40 13.88 -0.33
N SER A 64 5.14 13.46 -0.34
CA SER A 64 4.43 13.01 0.86
C SER A 64 5.05 11.75 1.46
N VAL A 65 5.55 10.82 0.63
CA VAL A 65 6.32 9.66 1.13
C VAL A 65 7.60 10.10 1.86
N ARG A 66 8.29 11.16 1.40
CA ARG A 66 9.47 11.69 2.11
C ARG A 66 9.12 12.25 3.49
N HIS A 67 7.97 12.93 3.62
CA HIS A 67 7.48 13.35 4.93
C HIS A 67 7.19 12.14 5.85
N LEU A 68 6.58 11.08 5.31
CA LEU A 68 6.34 9.85 6.08
C LEU A 68 7.64 9.19 6.54
N MET A 69 8.67 9.15 5.69
CA MET A 69 10.00 8.63 6.08
C MET A 69 10.58 9.43 7.25
N LYS A 70 10.52 10.77 7.18
CA LYS A 70 10.98 11.65 8.26
C LYS A 70 10.23 11.38 9.58
N VAL A 71 8.89 11.19 9.52
CA VAL A 71 8.08 10.83 10.69
C VAL A 71 8.45 9.45 11.25
N ALA A 72 8.83 8.52 10.38
CA ALA A 72 9.28 7.17 10.76
C ALA A 72 10.73 7.12 11.24
N ASN A 73 11.45 8.26 11.28
CA ASN A 73 12.88 8.37 11.54
C ASN A 73 13.72 7.52 10.57
N ILE A 74 13.38 7.56 9.28
CA ILE A 74 14.12 6.92 8.18
C ILE A 74 14.78 8.04 7.37
N ASP A 75 16.10 8.09 7.41
CA ASP A 75 16.88 9.01 6.60
C ASP A 75 17.05 8.51 5.16
N GLU A 76 17.48 9.38 4.24
CA GLU A 76 17.69 9.03 2.85
C GLU A 76 18.74 7.93 2.69
N ASP A 77 19.74 7.91 3.57
CA ASP A 77 20.81 6.91 3.58
C ASP A 77 20.38 5.56 4.16
N ASP A 78 19.27 5.48 4.89
CA ASP A 78 18.76 4.22 5.46
C ASP A 78 18.04 3.35 4.44
N ILE A 79 17.60 3.93 3.32
CA ILE A 79 16.83 3.24 2.29
C ILE A 79 17.65 3.07 1.01
N TYR A 80 17.55 1.89 0.43
CA TYR A 80 18.10 1.60 -0.89
C TYR A 80 17.07 0.81 -1.72
N TYR A 81 17.24 0.82 -3.03
CA TYR A 81 16.34 0.12 -3.94
C TYR A 81 17.09 -1.04 -4.60
N SER A 82 16.48 -2.22 -4.58
CA SER A 82 16.99 -3.38 -5.30
C SER A 82 16.80 -3.21 -6.82
N VAL A 83 17.40 -4.12 -7.61
CA VAL A 83 17.39 -4.08 -9.09
C VAL A 83 15.94 -4.08 -9.64
N ASP A 84 15.02 -4.75 -8.96
CA ASP A 84 13.59 -4.78 -9.27
C ASP A 84 12.83 -3.51 -8.84
N GLY A 85 13.54 -2.52 -8.27
CA GLY A 85 12.96 -1.25 -7.80
C GLY A 85 12.27 -1.33 -6.44
N ALA A 86 12.36 -2.46 -5.73
CA ALA A 86 11.74 -2.60 -4.40
C ALA A 86 12.56 -1.86 -3.33
N PRO A 87 11.92 -1.09 -2.42
CA PRO A 87 12.60 -0.42 -1.32
C PRO A 87 13.05 -1.42 -0.25
N ASN A 88 14.21 -1.17 0.34
CA ASN A 88 14.80 -1.94 1.42
C ASN A 88 15.40 -1.00 2.46
N LEU A 89 15.42 -1.43 3.74
CA LEU A 89 16.06 -0.69 4.83
C LEU A 89 17.40 -1.35 5.22
N LYS A 90 18.40 -0.53 5.50
CA LYS A 90 19.70 -1.01 6.01
C LYS A 90 19.59 -1.68 7.39
N SER A 91 18.53 -1.36 8.16
CA SER A 91 18.22 -2.03 9.43
C SER A 91 17.88 -3.51 9.30
N GLY A 92 17.60 -3.99 8.07
CA GLY A 92 17.13 -5.35 7.82
C GLY A 92 15.61 -5.52 7.98
N GLU A 93 14.90 -4.51 8.44
CA GLU A 93 13.43 -4.53 8.43
C GLU A 93 12.89 -4.38 7.00
N HIS A 94 11.73 -4.97 6.76
CA HIS A 94 11.04 -4.83 5.49
C HIS A 94 10.23 -3.54 5.45
N ILE A 95 10.33 -2.82 4.34
CA ILE A 95 9.53 -1.64 4.04
C ILE A 95 8.75 -1.84 2.74
N SER A 96 7.52 -1.34 2.70
CA SER A 96 6.74 -1.22 1.47
C SER A 96 6.11 0.17 1.40
N ILE A 97 6.00 0.70 0.18
CA ILE A 97 5.58 2.07 -0.10
C ILE A 97 4.47 2.04 -1.16
N SER A 98 3.43 2.83 -0.96
CA SER A 98 2.41 3.09 -1.98
C SER A 98 1.90 4.52 -1.89
N HIS A 99 1.44 5.04 -3.02
CA HIS A 99 0.70 6.31 -3.06
C HIS A 99 -0.34 6.32 -4.17
N SER A 100 -1.40 7.04 -3.92
CA SER A 100 -2.45 7.39 -4.89
C SER A 100 -2.58 8.91 -4.97
N LYS A 101 -3.61 9.40 -5.64
CA LYS A 101 -3.89 10.84 -5.72
C LYS A 101 -4.02 11.50 -4.34
N ASN A 102 -4.71 10.83 -3.41
CA ASN A 102 -5.13 11.44 -2.14
C ASN A 102 -4.34 10.95 -0.95
N PHE A 103 -3.65 9.82 -1.07
CA PHE A 103 -2.96 9.20 0.05
C PHE A 103 -1.60 8.67 -0.35
N SER A 104 -0.66 8.74 0.56
CA SER A 104 0.56 7.94 0.54
C SER A 104 0.69 7.15 1.84
N GLY A 105 1.42 6.04 1.78
CA GLY A 105 1.63 5.17 2.93
C GLY A 105 2.96 4.45 2.85
N ILE A 106 3.53 4.24 4.02
CA ILE A 106 4.66 3.32 4.22
C ILE A 106 4.30 2.34 5.32
N VAL A 107 4.74 1.11 5.18
CA VAL A 107 4.60 0.08 6.20
C VAL A 107 5.96 -0.55 6.47
N ILE A 108 6.26 -0.80 7.76
CA ILE A 108 7.54 -1.35 8.22
C ILE A 108 7.26 -2.56 9.11
N SER A 109 7.99 -3.65 8.89
CA SER A 109 7.84 -4.90 9.64
C SER A 109 9.13 -5.70 9.67
N LYS A 110 9.25 -6.59 10.68
CA LYS A 110 10.29 -7.61 10.70
C LYS A 110 10.07 -8.72 9.69
N ASN A 111 8.83 -8.94 9.25
CA ASN A 111 8.45 -9.94 8.26
C ASN A 111 8.16 -9.28 6.91
N ARG A 112 8.16 -10.08 5.82
CA ARG A 112 7.78 -9.61 4.50
C ARG A 112 6.39 -9.00 4.50
N ILE A 113 6.30 -7.78 4.00
CA ILE A 113 5.09 -6.97 4.05
C ILE A 113 4.93 -6.15 2.78
N GLY A 114 3.69 -5.89 2.39
CA GLY A 114 3.38 -5.01 1.28
C GLY A 114 2.19 -4.12 1.58
N ILE A 115 2.23 -2.90 1.08
CA ILE A 115 1.13 -1.94 1.13
C ILE A 115 0.71 -1.54 -0.27
N ASP A 116 -0.59 -1.42 -0.49
CA ASP A 116 -1.13 -0.77 -1.67
C ASP A 116 -2.27 0.19 -1.34
N ILE A 117 -2.42 1.24 -2.17
CA ILE A 117 -3.43 2.30 -1.98
C ILE A 117 -4.09 2.60 -3.32
N GLU A 118 -5.39 2.35 -3.41
CA GLU A 118 -6.17 2.55 -4.62
C GLU A 118 -7.46 3.34 -4.36
N SER A 119 -7.76 4.25 -5.29
CA SER A 119 -9.04 4.94 -5.34
C SER A 119 -10.02 4.17 -6.24
N PHE A 120 -11.31 4.32 -5.97
CA PHE A 120 -12.36 3.79 -6.84
C PHE A 120 -12.27 4.43 -8.23
N ARG A 121 -12.14 3.60 -9.26
CA ARG A 121 -12.09 4.03 -10.66
C ARG A 121 -12.95 3.10 -11.51
N LYS A 122 -13.83 3.65 -12.35
CA LYS A 122 -14.67 2.84 -13.25
C LYS A 122 -13.87 1.86 -14.11
N LYS A 123 -12.61 2.18 -14.42
CA LYS A 123 -11.71 1.30 -15.18
C LYS A 123 -11.55 -0.08 -14.56
N ILE A 124 -11.71 -0.22 -13.22
CA ILE A 124 -11.56 -1.51 -12.52
C ILE A 124 -12.58 -2.55 -13.03
N LEU A 125 -13.79 -2.11 -13.39
CA LEU A 125 -14.82 -2.98 -13.96
C LEU A 125 -14.36 -3.62 -15.26
N ASN A 126 -13.70 -2.84 -16.14
CA ASN A 126 -13.27 -3.29 -17.47
C ASN A 126 -12.06 -4.23 -17.42
N ILE A 127 -11.24 -4.14 -16.37
CA ILE A 127 -10.03 -4.96 -16.23
C ILE A 127 -10.21 -6.13 -15.25
N SER A 128 -11.40 -6.28 -14.66
CA SER A 128 -11.65 -7.28 -13.61
C SER A 128 -11.30 -8.72 -14.04
N SER A 129 -11.55 -9.09 -15.28
CA SER A 129 -11.20 -10.41 -15.82
C SER A 129 -9.69 -10.69 -15.83
N LYS A 130 -8.84 -9.66 -15.82
CA LYS A 130 -7.38 -9.82 -15.84
C LYS A 130 -6.83 -10.20 -14.46
N PHE A 131 -7.52 -9.87 -13.38
CA PHE A 131 -7.03 -10.09 -12.03
C PHE A 131 -7.94 -10.98 -11.16
N LEU A 132 -9.25 -11.08 -11.44
CA LEU A 132 -10.14 -11.92 -10.65
C LEU A 132 -9.83 -13.40 -10.83
N ASN A 133 -9.67 -14.11 -9.72
CA ASN A 133 -9.63 -15.57 -9.68
C ASN A 133 -11.04 -16.12 -9.83
N LYS A 134 -11.17 -17.38 -10.27
CA LYS A 134 -12.47 -18.07 -10.38
C LYS A 134 -13.25 -18.11 -9.05
N LYS A 135 -12.55 -18.08 -7.92
CA LYS A 135 -13.14 -18.07 -6.57
C LYS A 135 -13.66 -16.70 -6.14
N GLU A 136 -13.36 -15.64 -6.90
CA GLU A 136 -13.70 -14.24 -6.59
C GLU A 136 -14.84 -13.70 -7.48
N LYS A 137 -15.58 -14.57 -8.19
CA LYS A 137 -16.67 -14.19 -9.09
C LYS A 137 -17.78 -13.37 -8.42
N PHE A 138 -17.92 -13.48 -7.08
CA PHE A 138 -18.87 -12.70 -6.30
C PHE A 138 -18.62 -11.18 -6.36
N ALA A 139 -17.45 -10.74 -6.82
CA ALA A 139 -17.09 -9.33 -6.94
C ALA A 139 -17.39 -8.74 -8.33
N ILE A 140 -17.81 -9.55 -9.30
CA ILE A 140 -18.07 -9.09 -10.66
C ILE A 140 -19.17 -8.02 -10.66
N GLY A 141 -18.87 -6.87 -11.28
CA GLY A 141 -19.81 -5.74 -11.36
C GLY A 141 -19.79 -4.81 -10.12
N GLU A 142 -19.19 -5.24 -9.01
CA GLU A 142 -19.16 -4.47 -7.78
C GLU A 142 -17.83 -3.71 -7.61
N MET A 143 -17.80 -2.44 -8.02
CA MET A 143 -16.59 -1.61 -8.00
C MET A 143 -15.91 -1.57 -6.62
N ASP A 144 -16.67 -1.56 -5.54
CA ASP A 144 -16.15 -1.59 -4.17
C ASP A 144 -15.34 -2.86 -3.90
N LYS A 145 -15.93 -4.02 -4.12
CA LYS A 145 -15.28 -5.32 -3.92
C LYS A 145 -14.10 -5.53 -4.87
N LEU A 146 -14.26 -5.12 -6.13
CA LEU A 146 -13.19 -5.19 -7.12
C LEU A 146 -11.99 -4.35 -6.71
N THR A 147 -12.21 -3.12 -6.19
CA THR A 147 -11.12 -2.26 -5.73
C THR A 147 -10.41 -2.88 -4.52
N LEU A 148 -11.15 -3.40 -3.54
CA LEU A 148 -10.56 -4.09 -2.40
C LEU A 148 -9.70 -5.29 -2.82
N ILE A 149 -10.23 -6.16 -3.69
CA ILE A 149 -9.51 -7.35 -4.16
C ILE A 149 -8.26 -6.96 -4.94
N TRP A 150 -8.35 -5.97 -5.84
CA TRP A 150 -7.23 -5.47 -6.61
C TRP A 150 -6.12 -4.96 -5.69
N THR A 151 -6.45 -4.02 -4.78
CA THR A 151 -5.51 -3.43 -3.84
C THR A 151 -4.86 -4.50 -2.94
N ALA A 152 -5.65 -5.48 -2.48
CA ALA A 152 -5.14 -6.59 -1.69
C ALA A 152 -4.14 -7.46 -2.48
N LYS A 153 -4.40 -7.73 -3.76
CA LYS A 153 -3.48 -8.48 -4.62
C LYS A 153 -2.19 -7.72 -4.90
N GLU A 154 -2.28 -6.41 -5.14
CA GLU A 154 -1.11 -5.55 -5.29
C GLU A 154 -0.26 -5.51 -4.01
N SER A 155 -0.89 -5.46 -2.83
CA SER A 155 -0.15 -5.51 -1.56
C SER A 155 0.57 -6.86 -1.37
N ILE A 156 -0.05 -7.99 -1.74
CA ILE A 156 0.61 -9.31 -1.72
C ILE A 156 1.76 -9.36 -2.73
N TYR A 157 1.57 -8.83 -3.93
CA TYR A 157 2.62 -8.77 -4.94
C TYR A 157 3.85 -8.01 -4.45
N LYS A 158 3.63 -6.85 -3.80
CA LYS A 158 4.71 -6.06 -3.18
C LYS A 158 5.38 -6.80 -2.01
N ALA A 159 4.65 -7.60 -1.24
CA ALA A 159 5.23 -8.43 -0.17
C ALA A 159 6.06 -9.59 -0.72
N PHE A 160 5.58 -10.23 -1.78
CA PHE A 160 6.21 -11.41 -2.38
C PHE A 160 7.47 -11.08 -3.17
N ARG A 161 7.53 -9.92 -3.84
CA ARG A 161 8.70 -9.40 -4.57
C ARG A 161 9.23 -10.31 -5.67
N THR A 162 8.35 -11.03 -6.35
CA THR A 162 8.73 -11.90 -7.48
C THR A 162 7.89 -11.53 -8.70
N ALA A 163 8.55 -11.24 -9.81
CA ALA A 163 7.87 -10.90 -11.06
C ALA A 163 7.17 -12.11 -11.71
N GLY A 164 6.23 -11.83 -12.61
CA GLY A 164 5.60 -12.86 -13.44
C GLY A 164 4.42 -13.60 -12.81
N ILE A 165 3.87 -13.09 -11.70
CA ILE A 165 2.68 -13.67 -11.06
C ILE A 165 1.42 -13.30 -11.85
N SER A 166 0.60 -14.30 -12.15
CA SER A 166 -0.74 -14.11 -12.68
C SER A 166 -1.77 -13.95 -11.55
N PHE A 167 -2.29 -12.74 -11.37
CA PHE A 167 -3.29 -12.45 -10.34
C PHE A 167 -4.56 -13.28 -10.46
N SER A 168 -5.01 -13.58 -11.68
CA SER A 168 -6.20 -14.36 -11.90
C SER A 168 -6.03 -15.87 -11.72
N LYS A 169 -4.79 -16.38 -11.91
CA LYS A 169 -4.53 -17.82 -11.84
C LYS A 169 -3.92 -18.26 -10.51
N GLN A 170 -2.99 -17.47 -9.98
CA GLN A 170 -2.12 -17.87 -8.88
C GLN A 170 -2.48 -17.22 -7.54
N LEU A 171 -3.27 -16.15 -7.54
CA LEU A 171 -3.56 -15.37 -6.35
C LEU A 171 -5.07 -15.22 -6.14
N TYR A 172 -5.57 -15.50 -4.94
CA TYR A 172 -6.95 -15.21 -4.59
C TYR A 172 -7.12 -14.72 -3.16
N ILE A 173 -8.12 -13.87 -2.98
CA ILE A 173 -8.51 -13.26 -1.71
C ILE A 173 -9.75 -13.97 -1.19
N TYR A 174 -9.79 -14.25 0.11
CA TYR A 174 -10.90 -14.94 0.76
C TYR A 174 -11.08 -14.47 2.21
N GLY A 175 -12.18 -14.88 2.85
CA GLY A 175 -12.44 -14.57 4.25
C GLY A 175 -12.51 -13.07 4.52
N ILE A 176 -13.09 -12.29 3.60
CA ILE A 176 -13.26 -10.85 3.78
C ILE A 176 -14.23 -10.63 4.93
N ASN A 177 -13.74 -10.02 6.00
CA ASN A 177 -14.50 -9.64 7.18
C ASN A 177 -14.57 -8.11 7.26
N GLU A 178 -15.70 -7.54 6.90
CA GLU A 178 -15.90 -6.09 6.87
C GLU A 178 -15.91 -5.46 8.27
N LYS A 179 -16.32 -6.20 9.30
CA LYS A 179 -16.36 -5.71 10.68
C LYS A 179 -14.96 -5.58 11.27
N GLU A 180 -14.11 -6.56 11.03
CA GLU A 180 -12.74 -6.58 11.52
C GLU A 180 -11.76 -5.87 10.57
N LYS A 181 -12.19 -5.54 9.36
CA LYS A 181 -11.35 -4.96 8.30
C LYS A 181 -10.17 -5.88 7.96
N LYS A 182 -10.44 -7.18 7.89
CA LYS A 182 -9.47 -8.23 7.59
C LYS A 182 -9.91 -9.10 6.43
N ALA A 183 -8.92 -9.66 5.75
CA ALA A 183 -9.09 -10.69 4.74
C ALA A 183 -7.87 -11.61 4.75
N PHE A 184 -7.90 -12.64 3.94
CA PHE A 184 -6.77 -13.54 3.72
C PHE A 184 -6.46 -13.63 2.23
N GLY A 185 -5.20 -13.82 1.90
CA GLY A 185 -4.74 -14.07 0.55
C GLY A 185 -3.95 -15.37 0.48
N LYS A 186 -4.12 -16.11 -0.62
CA LYS A 186 -3.31 -17.27 -0.93
C LYS A 186 -2.65 -17.09 -2.29
N LEU A 187 -1.34 -17.24 -2.31
CA LEU A 187 -0.52 -17.24 -3.52
C LEU A 187 0.02 -18.64 -3.78
N GLU A 188 -0.21 -19.15 -4.99
CA GLU A 188 0.32 -20.42 -5.46
C GLU A 188 1.40 -20.15 -6.53
N TYR A 189 2.64 -20.47 -6.23
CA TYR A 189 3.80 -20.19 -7.10
C TYR A 189 4.85 -21.28 -6.99
N ASN A 190 5.28 -21.85 -8.11
CA ASN A 190 6.31 -22.91 -8.19
C ASN A 190 6.04 -24.08 -7.23
N ASN A 191 4.83 -24.62 -7.23
CA ASN A 191 4.35 -25.72 -6.37
C ASN A 191 4.42 -25.41 -4.85
N GLN A 192 4.58 -24.15 -4.49
CA GLN A 192 4.52 -23.68 -3.10
C GLN A 192 3.27 -22.82 -2.90
N SER A 193 2.76 -22.87 -1.67
CA SER A 193 1.62 -22.05 -1.26
C SER A 193 2.07 -21.11 -0.15
N LYS A 194 1.80 -19.81 -0.34
CA LYS A 194 2.03 -18.77 0.66
C LYS A 194 0.72 -18.15 1.10
N LEU A 195 0.58 -17.96 2.40
CA LEU A 195 -0.59 -17.36 3.02
C LEU A 195 -0.27 -15.95 3.52
N TYR A 196 -1.24 -15.05 3.37
CA TYR A 196 -1.14 -13.66 3.81
C TYR A 196 -2.34 -13.29 4.67
N GLU A 197 -2.07 -12.63 5.78
CA GLU A 197 -3.09 -11.88 6.52
C GLU A 197 -3.17 -10.47 5.93
N ILE A 198 -4.37 -10.03 5.58
CA ILE A 198 -4.61 -8.72 4.99
C ILE A 198 -5.38 -7.88 6.01
N THR A 199 -4.81 -6.74 6.36
CA THR A 199 -5.53 -5.67 7.06
C THR A 199 -5.88 -4.61 6.04
N TYR A 200 -7.11 -4.09 6.07
CA TYR A 200 -7.49 -3.02 5.17
C TYR A 200 -8.20 -1.87 5.89
N ILE A 201 -8.03 -0.68 5.32
CA ILE A 201 -8.66 0.55 5.77
C ILE A 201 -9.42 1.12 4.57
N LYS A 202 -10.67 1.55 4.78
CA LYS A 202 -11.46 2.26 3.77
C LYS A 202 -11.66 3.69 4.24
N ILE A 203 -11.19 4.66 3.43
CA ILE A 203 -11.35 6.09 3.69
C ILE A 203 -12.03 6.71 2.47
N GLY A 204 -13.30 7.06 2.61
CA GLY A 204 -14.12 7.53 1.49
C GLY A 204 -14.12 6.50 0.34
N LEU A 205 -13.64 6.92 -0.82
CA LEU A 205 -13.53 6.08 -2.01
C LEU A 205 -12.11 5.50 -2.22
N ASN A 206 -11.38 5.26 -1.13
CA ASN A 206 -10.03 4.70 -1.20
C ASN A 206 -9.92 3.46 -0.33
N TYR A 207 -9.17 2.47 -0.81
CA TYR A 207 -8.70 1.35 -0.02
C TYR A 207 -7.19 1.45 0.21
N ILE A 208 -6.78 1.21 1.43
CA ILE A 208 -5.40 0.96 1.84
C ILE A 208 -5.35 -0.49 2.33
N THR A 209 -4.55 -1.33 1.73
CA THR A 209 -4.40 -2.73 2.11
C THR A 209 -2.97 -3.04 2.49
N ILE A 210 -2.80 -3.80 3.56
CA ILE A 210 -1.51 -4.26 4.04
C ILE A 210 -1.54 -5.78 4.07
N ALA A 211 -0.65 -6.41 3.31
CA ALA A 211 -0.45 -7.85 3.29
C ALA A 211 0.79 -8.24 4.08
N ASN A 212 0.61 -9.04 5.14
CA ASN A 212 1.67 -9.59 5.96
C ASN A 212 1.77 -11.09 5.71
N GLU A 213 2.95 -11.59 5.31
CA GLU A 213 3.16 -13.02 5.10
C GLU A 213 2.97 -13.75 6.42
N LYS A 214 2.18 -14.84 6.43
CA LYS A 214 2.09 -15.75 7.55
C LYS A 214 3.32 -16.66 7.52
N VAL A 215 4.15 -16.52 8.51
CA VAL A 215 5.24 -17.47 8.79
C VAL A 215 4.68 -18.44 9.81
N ASP A 216 4.65 -19.72 9.47
CA ASP A 216 4.27 -20.82 10.38
C ASP A 216 5.26 -20.94 11.53
#